data_f4eca9bdfcedfdc84db73eac64bed228
#
_entry.id   f4eca9bdfcedfdc84db73eac64bed228
#
_cell.length_a   1.000
_cell.length_b   1.000
_cell.length_c   1.000
_cell.angle_alpha   90.00
_cell.angle_beta   90.00
_cell.angle_gamma   90.00
#
_symmetry.space_group_name_H-M   'P 1'
#
loop_
_entity.id
_entity.type
_entity.pdbx_description
1 polymer ?
#
loop_
_entity_poly.entity_id
_entity_poly.type
_entity_poly.pdbx_seq_one_letter_code
_entity_poly.pdbx_strand_id
1 'polypeptide(L)'
;MNQAMIARLTCALFQTLFVSLTLFATLAEADPAYLLKPARVFDGVDPKPHGGWTVLVRGERIEAAGAAVTAPPDATVIELPGDTLLPGLIEGHSHLFLHPYNETPWDDQVLHEPLAVRTARAVVAAKATLLAGFTTVRDLGTEGAGYADVGLKQAIEQGIIPGPRMLVATRALVAPGAYGPKGFEPGVVVPQGAEEADGPNLVTAVRRQIGAGADVVKLYADYHLRPGEPSRPTFTEGEMRAAVEVAHSAGRIVAAHANTAEGMRRAILAGVDSIEHGAEGTPEVFKLMRERGVAYCPTLAASDSVARYRGWNGADPAPPMVAEARKAFAIARGAGVTMCVGGDVGVFAHGENARELELMVGAGMPAAQVLIAATSGNAHSFHMGDRIGTIKPGLLADLIAVEGDPSRDIQALRAVRWVMKGGKLYAK
;
A
#
# COMPACT_ATOMS: atom_id res chain seq x y z
N MET A 1 -16.33 82.56 31.80
CA MET A 1 -17.40 81.68 32.29
C MET A 1 -17.02 80.24 31.98
N ASN A 2 -16.40 79.78 32.80
CA ASN A 2 -16.25 78.83 33.90
C ASN A 2 -16.14 77.41 33.44
N GLN A 3 -14.85 76.92 33.40
CA GLN A 3 -14.42 75.55 33.19
C GLN A 3 -14.70 74.60 34.38
N ALA A 4 -15.68 74.87 35.19
CA ALA A 4 -15.91 74.17 36.46
C ALA A 4 -17.16 73.28 36.51
N MET A 5 -17.75 72.96 35.38
CA MET A 5 -18.98 72.13 35.34
C MET A 5 -18.94 70.88 34.51
N ILE A 6 -17.75 70.42 34.08
CA ILE A 6 -17.55 69.14 33.31
C ILE A 6 -16.85 68.09 34.19
N ALA A 7 -16.51 68.39 35.43
CA ALA A 7 -15.71 67.46 36.27
C ALA A 7 -16.54 66.66 37.30
N ARG A 8 -17.83 66.45 37.14
CA ARG A 8 -18.67 65.73 38.15
C ARG A 8 -19.63 64.69 37.58
N LEU A 9 -19.46 64.22 36.31
CA LEU A 9 -20.32 63.18 35.74
C LEU A 9 -19.56 61.98 35.22
N THR A 10 -18.32 61.72 35.61
CA THR A 10 -17.53 60.61 35.22
C THR A 10 -17.08 59.67 36.35
N CYS A 11 -17.80 59.66 37.47
CA CYS A 11 -17.41 58.86 38.63
C CYS A 11 -18.54 57.98 39.19
N ALA A 12 -19.40 57.42 38.38
CA ALA A 12 -20.47 56.49 38.82
C ALA A 12 -20.92 55.49 37.81
N LEU A 13 -19.98 54.77 37.09
CA LEU A 13 -20.33 53.63 36.26
C LEU A 13 -19.11 52.67 36.12
N PHE A 14 -18.38 52.47 37.23
CA PHE A 14 -17.50 51.28 37.36
C PHE A 14 -18.17 50.31 38.33
N GLN A 15 -19.33 49.79 37.95
CA GLN A 15 -19.95 48.65 38.61
C GLN A 15 -19.69 47.42 37.73
N THR A 16 -18.71 46.60 38.17
CA THR A 16 -18.75 45.15 38.21
C THR A 16 -19.39 44.45 37.01
N LEU A 17 -18.64 44.34 35.91
CA LEU A 17 -18.82 43.24 35.00
C LEU A 17 -17.93 42.08 35.48
N PHE A 18 -18.41 41.31 36.45
CA PHE A 18 -17.90 39.98 36.74
C PHE A 18 -18.26 39.10 35.52
N VAL A 19 -17.40 39.05 34.54
CA VAL A 19 -17.44 38.02 33.51
C VAL A 19 -17.11 36.72 34.23
N SER A 20 -18.15 35.97 34.57
CA SER A 20 -18.02 34.55 34.94
C SER A 20 -17.46 33.82 33.72
N LEU A 21 -16.15 33.68 33.67
CA LEU A 21 -15.46 32.77 32.76
C LEU A 21 -15.79 31.36 33.25
N THR A 22 -16.95 30.82 32.84
CA THR A 22 -17.23 29.41 32.95
C THR A 22 -16.22 28.70 32.07
N LEU A 23 -15.16 28.18 32.69
CA LEU A 23 -14.30 27.17 32.09
C LEU A 23 -15.20 25.97 31.72
N PHE A 24 -15.64 25.91 30.49
CA PHE A 24 -16.08 24.65 29.93
C PHE A 24 -14.80 23.79 29.83
N ALA A 25 -14.47 23.10 30.92
CA ALA A 25 -13.63 21.92 30.83
C ALA A 25 -14.41 20.97 29.93
N THR A 26 -14.07 20.91 28.65
CA THR A 26 -14.44 19.79 27.80
C THR A 26 -13.82 18.57 28.50
N LEU A 27 -14.63 17.77 29.15
CA LEU A 27 -14.23 16.43 29.55
C LEU A 27 -13.76 15.79 28.27
N ALA A 28 -12.45 15.64 28.12
CA ALA A 28 -11.91 14.84 27.04
C ALA A 28 -12.52 13.44 27.24
N GLU A 29 -13.39 13.03 26.35
CA GLU A 29 -13.93 11.69 26.34
C GLU A 29 -12.73 10.73 26.29
N ALA A 30 -12.65 9.82 27.23
CA ALA A 30 -11.55 8.89 27.30
C ALA A 30 -11.51 8.07 25.99
N ASP A 31 -10.33 7.92 25.43
CA ASP A 31 -10.16 7.11 24.20
C ASP A 31 -10.77 5.72 24.39
N PRO A 32 -11.54 5.22 23.40
CA PRO A 32 -12.16 3.92 23.50
C PRO A 32 -11.11 2.82 23.73
N ALA A 33 -11.38 1.94 24.68
CA ALA A 33 -10.51 0.80 24.95
C ALA A 33 -11.19 -0.51 24.55
N TYR A 34 -10.44 -1.40 23.89
CA TYR A 34 -10.89 -2.72 23.44
C TYR A 34 -9.92 -3.80 23.93
N LEU A 35 -10.41 -4.81 24.66
CA LEU A 35 -9.65 -6.02 24.93
C LEU A 35 -10.08 -7.12 23.94
N LEU A 36 -9.19 -7.48 23.04
CA LEU A 36 -9.41 -8.50 22.01
C LEU A 36 -8.94 -9.86 22.55
N LYS A 37 -9.82 -10.88 22.51
CA LYS A 37 -9.56 -12.22 22.99
C LYS A 37 -9.73 -13.26 21.88
N PRO A 38 -8.73 -13.40 20.99
CA PRO A 38 -8.75 -14.41 19.94
C PRO A 38 -8.35 -15.79 20.46
N ALA A 39 -8.59 -16.83 19.65
CA ALA A 39 -8.05 -18.16 19.92
C ALA A 39 -6.51 -18.17 19.88
N ARG A 40 -5.93 -17.33 19.01
CA ARG A 40 -4.47 -17.15 18.87
C ARG A 40 -4.13 -15.79 18.29
N VAL A 41 -2.89 -15.32 18.53
CA VAL A 41 -2.33 -14.09 17.97
C VAL A 41 -1.13 -14.43 17.09
N PHE A 42 -1.15 -14.06 15.81
CA PHE A 42 0.01 -14.02 14.96
C PHE A 42 0.56 -12.59 15.04
N ASP A 43 1.74 -12.41 15.62
CA ASP A 43 2.27 -11.07 15.94
C ASP A 43 2.98 -10.35 14.79
N GLY A 44 3.17 -11.05 13.65
CA GLY A 44 3.87 -10.54 12.48
C GLY A 44 5.39 -10.77 12.53
N VAL A 45 5.92 -11.43 13.56
CA VAL A 45 7.37 -11.69 13.75
C VAL A 45 7.64 -13.18 13.94
N ASP A 46 6.98 -13.79 14.93
CA ASP A 46 7.12 -15.23 15.18
C ASP A 46 6.29 -16.00 14.12
N PRO A 47 6.89 -16.95 13.38
CA PRO A 47 6.15 -17.77 12.44
C PRO A 47 5.10 -18.67 13.11
N LYS A 48 5.15 -18.84 14.43
CA LYS A 48 4.20 -19.62 15.21
C LYS A 48 3.25 -18.73 15.99
N PRO A 49 1.93 -18.79 15.74
CA PRO A 49 0.96 -18.01 16.50
C PRO A 49 0.95 -18.33 18.00
N HIS A 50 0.73 -17.32 18.82
CA HIS A 50 0.68 -17.40 20.28
C HIS A 50 -0.73 -17.73 20.75
N GLY A 51 -0.94 -18.93 21.33
CA GLY A 51 -2.18 -19.31 22.00
C GLY A 51 -2.35 -18.59 23.34
N GLY A 52 -3.59 -18.19 23.67
CA GLY A 52 -3.89 -17.56 24.95
C GLY A 52 -3.42 -16.10 25.11
N TRP A 53 -2.87 -15.49 24.05
CA TRP A 53 -2.58 -14.06 24.05
C TRP A 53 -3.85 -13.26 23.84
N THR A 54 -3.89 -12.09 24.50
CA THR A 54 -4.90 -11.06 24.30
C THR A 54 -4.22 -9.75 23.92
N VAL A 55 -4.98 -8.85 23.29
CA VAL A 55 -4.48 -7.55 22.84
C VAL A 55 -5.38 -6.44 23.35
N LEU A 56 -4.79 -5.50 24.07
CA LEU A 56 -5.47 -4.28 24.52
C LEU A 56 -5.16 -3.15 23.57
N VAL A 57 -6.20 -2.54 23.05
CA VAL A 57 -6.13 -1.35 22.20
C VAL A 57 -6.72 -0.17 22.98
N ARG A 58 -6.07 0.98 22.96
CA ARG A 58 -6.61 2.25 23.45
C ARG A 58 -6.44 3.33 22.40
N GLY A 59 -7.55 3.97 22.06
CA GLY A 59 -7.55 4.93 20.97
C GLY A 59 -7.02 4.31 19.69
N GLU A 60 -6.04 4.91 19.07
CA GLU A 60 -5.46 4.43 17.81
C GLU A 60 -4.34 3.38 17.97
N ARG A 61 -3.96 3.03 19.22
CA ARG A 61 -2.72 2.27 19.46
C ARG A 61 -2.96 0.99 20.23
N ILE A 62 -2.06 0.02 20.00
CA ILE A 62 -1.91 -1.16 20.84
C ILE A 62 -1.27 -0.71 22.15
N GLU A 63 -2.00 -0.89 23.27
CA GLU A 63 -1.51 -0.56 24.61
C GLU A 63 -0.73 -1.73 25.21
N ALA A 64 -1.22 -2.96 25.03
CA ALA A 64 -0.58 -4.16 25.52
C ALA A 64 -0.92 -5.38 24.64
N ALA A 65 -0.02 -6.36 24.59
CA ALA A 65 -0.23 -7.66 23.97
C ALA A 65 0.50 -8.76 24.75
N GLY A 66 -0.11 -9.91 24.95
CA GLY A 66 0.49 -11.04 25.66
C GLY A 66 -0.51 -11.92 26.41
N ALA A 67 0.02 -12.91 27.15
CA ALA A 67 -0.80 -13.89 27.87
C ALA A 67 -1.44 -13.34 29.18
N ALA A 68 -0.94 -12.25 29.73
CA ALA A 68 -1.35 -11.70 31.04
C ALA A 68 -1.88 -10.26 30.95
N VAL A 69 -2.51 -9.89 29.84
CA VAL A 69 -3.09 -8.56 29.69
C VAL A 69 -4.41 -8.48 30.46
N THR A 70 -4.49 -7.51 31.37
CA THR A 70 -5.69 -7.28 32.19
C THR A 70 -6.57 -6.22 31.52
N ALA A 71 -7.86 -6.48 31.43
CA ALA A 71 -8.83 -5.49 30.94
C ALA A 71 -8.97 -4.34 31.96
N PRO A 72 -8.76 -3.09 31.57
CA PRO A 72 -9.17 -1.96 32.39
C PRO A 72 -10.71 -1.89 32.49
N PRO A 73 -11.27 -1.27 33.55
CA PRO A 73 -12.71 -1.27 33.78
C PRO A 73 -13.55 -0.65 32.66
N ASP A 74 -12.94 0.24 31.86
CA ASP A 74 -13.54 0.96 30.75
C ASP A 74 -13.42 0.22 29.40
N ALA A 75 -12.71 -0.92 29.35
CA ALA A 75 -12.52 -1.64 28.12
C ALA A 75 -13.74 -2.48 27.68
N THR A 76 -14.11 -2.33 26.42
CA THR A 76 -15.04 -3.24 25.75
C THR A 76 -14.31 -4.55 25.41
N VAL A 77 -14.79 -5.67 25.93
CA VAL A 77 -14.23 -6.99 25.60
C VAL A 77 -14.83 -7.50 24.30
N ILE A 78 -13.96 -7.88 23.36
CA ILE A 78 -14.35 -8.51 22.08
C ILE A 78 -13.83 -9.96 22.09
N GLU A 79 -14.74 -10.90 22.23
CA GLU A 79 -14.42 -12.33 22.16
C GLU A 79 -14.36 -12.77 20.69
N LEU A 80 -13.29 -13.46 20.31
CA LEU A 80 -13.00 -13.92 18.95
C LEU A 80 -12.65 -15.42 18.94
N PRO A 81 -13.60 -16.27 19.39
CA PRO A 81 -13.35 -17.70 19.51
C PRO A 81 -13.14 -18.33 18.13
N GLY A 82 -12.08 -19.15 18.01
CA GLY A 82 -11.70 -19.80 16.73
C GLY A 82 -10.87 -18.95 15.80
N ASP A 83 -10.85 -17.62 15.98
CA ASP A 83 -10.17 -16.69 15.09
C ASP A 83 -8.67 -16.55 15.42
N THR A 84 -7.90 -16.21 14.40
CA THR A 84 -6.54 -15.70 14.53
C THR A 84 -6.58 -14.18 14.39
N LEU A 85 -6.07 -13.48 15.42
CA LEU A 85 -5.77 -12.06 15.33
C LEU A 85 -4.37 -11.87 14.76
N LEU A 86 -4.24 -10.98 13.76
CA LEU A 86 -2.95 -10.66 13.12
C LEU A 86 -2.86 -9.17 12.79
N PRO A 87 -1.65 -8.62 12.54
CA PRO A 87 -1.52 -7.27 12.03
C PRO A 87 -2.32 -7.14 10.73
N GLY A 88 -2.90 -5.98 10.48
CA GLY A 88 -3.51 -5.69 9.18
C GLY A 88 -2.51 -5.91 8.05
N LEU A 89 -2.97 -6.58 7.00
CA LEU A 89 -2.15 -6.90 5.85
C LEU A 89 -1.77 -5.63 5.07
N ILE A 90 -0.61 -5.66 4.44
CA ILE A 90 -0.08 -4.56 3.63
C ILE A 90 0.01 -5.02 2.18
N GLU A 91 -0.74 -4.38 1.30
CA GLU A 91 -0.66 -4.57 -0.15
C GLU A 91 0.47 -3.71 -0.72
N GLY A 92 1.51 -4.35 -1.22
CA GLY A 92 2.73 -3.68 -1.69
C GLY A 92 2.66 -3.17 -3.12
N HIS A 93 1.66 -3.58 -3.91
CA HIS A 93 1.50 -3.15 -5.30
C HIS A 93 0.03 -3.08 -5.69
N SER A 94 -0.53 -1.89 -5.64
CA SER A 94 -1.93 -1.61 -5.94
C SER A 94 -2.08 -0.49 -6.96
N HIS A 95 -3.21 -0.50 -7.67
CA HIS A 95 -3.69 0.56 -8.57
C HIS A 95 -5.18 0.80 -8.30
N LEU A 96 -5.52 1.59 -7.27
CA LEU A 96 -6.91 1.80 -6.85
C LEU A 96 -7.79 2.46 -7.91
N PHE A 97 -7.18 3.13 -8.89
CA PHE A 97 -7.87 3.75 -10.02
C PHE A 97 -7.99 2.85 -11.24
N LEU A 98 -7.54 1.60 -11.16
CA LEU A 98 -7.82 0.55 -12.15
C LEU A 98 -8.89 -0.41 -11.63
N HIS A 99 -9.54 -1.09 -12.57
CA HIS A 99 -10.42 -2.21 -12.31
C HIS A 99 -10.11 -3.37 -13.28
N PRO A 100 -10.64 -4.59 -13.08
CA PRO A 100 -10.17 -5.78 -13.77
C PRO A 100 -10.11 -5.65 -15.29
N TYR A 101 -9.01 -6.09 -15.89
CA TYR A 101 -8.77 -5.98 -17.34
C TYR A 101 -9.69 -6.86 -18.19
N ASN A 102 -10.37 -7.85 -17.58
CA ASN A 102 -11.45 -8.60 -18.25
C ASN A 102 -12.80 -7.88 -18.25
N GLU A 103 -12.98 -6.85 -17.41
CA GLU A 103 -14.15 -5.97 -17.47
C GLU A 103 -13.96 -4.88 -18.54
N THR A 104 -12.80 -4.21 -18.49
CA THR A 104 -12.43 -3.16 -19.45
C THR A 104 -10.92 -3.23 -19.68
N PRO A 105 -10.43 -3.39 -20.92
CA PRO A 105 -9.01 -3.37 -21.24
C PRO A 105 -8.33 -2.09 -20.72
N TRP A 106 -7.06 -2.19 -20.34
CA TRP A 106 -6.31 -1.05 -19.78
C TRP A 106 -6.31 0.18 -20.68
N ASP A 107 -6.12 -0.01 -21.99
CA ASP A 107 -6.16 1.10 -22.96
C ASP A 107 -7.50 1.84 -22.91
N ASP A 108 -8.62 1.12 -22.81
CA ASP A 108 -9.96 1.71 -22.75
C ASP A 108 -10.19 2.46 -21.43
N GLN A 109 -9.66 1.96 -20.31
CA GLN A 109 -9.71 2.67 -19.03
C GLN A 109 -8.97 4.00 -19.10
N VAL A 110 -7.79 4.03 -19.76
CA VAL A 110 -6.98 5.25 -19.91
C VAL A 110 -7.58 6.23 -20.92
N LEU A 111 -8.08 5.70 -22.05
CA LEU A 111 -8.52 6.53 -23.19
C LEU A 111 -9.96 7.04 -23.03
N HIS A 112 -10.85 6.27 -22.39
CA HIS A 112 -12.29 6.48 -22.50
C HIS A 112 -13.00 6.69 -21.17
N GLU A 113 -12.43 6.25 -20.02
CA GLU A 113 -13.13 6.41 -18.75
C GLU A 113 -12.92 7.80 -18.14
N PRO A 114 -14.02 8.56 -17.88
CA PRO A 114 -13.93 9.86 -17.20
C PRO A 114 -13.36 9.73 -15.78
N LEU A 115 -12.56 10.70 -15.35
CA LEU A 115 -11.96 10.73 -14.01
C LEU A 115 -13.00 10.54 -12.88
N ALA A 116 -14.19 11.11 -13.02
CA ALA A 116 -15.26 10.97 -12.02
C ALA A 116 -15.70 9.51 -11.84
N VAL A 117 -15.80 8.74 -12.94
CA VAL A 117 -16.14 7.30 -12.90
C VAL A 117 -14.99 6.53 -12.23
N ARG A 118 -13.75 6.77 -12.63
CA ARG A 118 -12.57 6.13 -12.05
C ARG A 118 -12.43 6.43 -10.55
N THR A 119 -12.71 7.68 -10.13
CA THR A 119 -12.74 8.07 -8.72
C THR A 119 -13.84 7.34 -7.94
N ALA A 120 -15.04 7.24 -8.47
CA ALA A 120 -16.13 6.49 -7.84
C ALA A 120 -15.77 5.00 -7.69
N ARG A 121 -15.17 4.38 -8.71
CA ARG A 121 -14.65 3.00 -8.65
C ARG A 121 -13.54 2.87 -7.60
N ALA A 122 -12.61 3.84 -7.51
CA ALA A 122 -11.53 3.84 -6.52
C ALA A 122 -12.04 3.88 -5.07
N VAL A 123 -13.14 4.58 -4.78
CA VAL A 123 -13.81 4.57 -3.47
C VAL A 123 -14.32 3.17 -3.12
N VAL A 124 -14.95 2.49 -4.07
CA VAL A 124 -15.43 1.11 -3.89
C VAL A 124 -14.25 0.15 -3.72
N ALA A 125 -13.22 0.29 -4.55
CA ALA A 125 -11.98 -0.50 -4.49
C ALA A 125 -11.26 -0.35 -3.14
N ALA A 126 -11.10 0.87 -2.64
CA ALA A 126 -10.50 1.15 -1.34
C ALA A 126 -11.27 0.46 -0.19
N LYS A 127 -12.61 0.55 -0.20
CA LYS A 127 -13.43 -0.15 0.80
C LYS A 127 -13.30 -1.67 0.70
N ALA A 128 -13.33 -2.23 -0.52
CA ALA A 128 -13.20 -3.68 -0.74
C ALA A 128 -11.83 -4.19 -0.25
N THR A 129 -10.76 -3.48 -0.57
CA THR A 129 -9.39 -3.79 -0.10
C THR A 129 -9.28 -3.77 1.43
N LEU A 130 -9.82 -2.73 2.09
CA LEU A 130 -9.83 -2.63 3.55
C LEU A 130 -10.58 -3.83 4.18
N LEU A 131 -11.78 -4.15 3.66
CA LEU A 131 -12.62 -5.24 4.21
C LEU A 131 -12.05 -6.63 3.91
N ALA A 132 -11.17 -6.76 2.91
CA ALA A 132 -10.39 -7.98 2.69
C ALA A 132 -9.20 -8.13 3.66
N GLY A 133 -9.05 -7.19 4.62
CA GLY A 133 -8.02 -7.27 5.66
C GLY A 133 -6.73 -6.49 5.33
N PHE A 134 -6.66 -5.82 4.19
CA PHE A 134 -5.51 -5.00 3.82
C PHE A 134 -5.71 -3.57 4.35
N THR A 135 -5.14 -3.31 5.51
CA THR A 135 -5.28 -2.01 6.19
C THR A 135 -4.34 -0.93 5.65
N THR A 136 -3.35 -1.33 4.87
CA THR A 136 -2.39 -0.44 4.20
C THR A 136 -2.17 -0.89 2.77
N VAL A 137 -2.04 0.07 1.85
CA VAL A 137 -1.69 -0.16 0.44
C VAL A 137 -0.58 0.79 -0.01
N ARG A 138 0.30 0.29 -0.85
CA ARG A 138 1.20 1.10 -1.67
C ARG A 138 0.61 1.17 -3.08
N ASP A 139 0.00 2.30 -3.42
CA ASP A 139 -0.60 2.58 -4.72
C ASP A 139 0.49 3.10 -5.66
N LEU A 140 0.87 2.30 -6.65
CA LEU A 140 2.05 2.54 -7.48
C LEU A 140 1.75 3.22 -8.82
N GLY A 141 0.64 3.91 -8.89
CA GLY A 141 0.30 4.76 -10.02
C GLY A 141 -1.18 4.81 -10.30
N THR A 142 -1.65 5.99 -10.68
CA THR A 142 -3.07 6.25 -10.98
C THR A 142 -3.49 5.79 -12.37
N GLU A 143 -2.54 5.36 -13.20
CA GLU A 143 -2.79 4.85 -14.55
C GLU A 143 -3.69 5.79 -15.39
N GLY A 144 -3.29 7.09 -15.43
CA GLY A 144 -3.98 8.13 -16.19
C GLY A 144 -4.98 8.98 -15.39
N ALA A 145 -5.22 8.67 -14.09
CA ALA A 145 -6.07 9.51 -13.24
C ALA A 145 -5.32 10.70 -12.57
N GLY A 146 -4.13 11.04 -13.03
CA GLY A 146 -3.36 12.19 -12.57
C GLY A 146 -2.91 12.07 -11.12
N TYR A 147 -3.31 13.01 -10.27
CA TYR A 147 -3.02 13.06 -8.83
C TYR A 147 -4.23 12.69 -7.97
N ALA A 148 -5.19 11.94 -8.51
CA ALA A 148 -6.42 11.64 -7.81
C ALA A 148 -6.24 10.71 -6.59
N ASP A 149 -5.18 9.92 -6.54
CA ASP A 149 -4.78 9.09 -5.40
C ASP A 149 -4.45 9.93 -4.15
N VAL A 150 -3.84 11.12 -4.31
CA VAL A 150 -3.62 12.06 -3.20
C VAL A 150 -4.96 12.52 -2.61
N GLY A 151 -5.93 12.83 -3.46
CA GLY A 151 -7.28 13.20 -3.02
C GLY A 151 -8.03 12.05 -2.33
N LEU A 152 -7.90 10.83 -2.87
CA LEU A 152 -8.47 9.62 -2.27
C LEU A 152 -7.87 9.34 -0.89
N LYS A 153 -6.53 9.43 -0.77
CA LYS A 153 -5.81 9.32 0.52
C LYS A 153 -6.35 10.32 1.53
N GLN A 154 -6.46 11.59 1.16
CA GLN A 154 -6.99 12.64 2.03
C GLN A 154 -8.44 12.36 2.47
N ALA A 155 -9.30 11.89 1.57
CA ALA A 155 -10.67 11.55 1.89
C ALA A 155 -10.77 10.39 2.90
N ILE A 156 -9.86 9.40 2.81
CA ILE A 156 -9.77 8.30 3.77
C ILE A 156 -9.23 8.80 5.11
N GLU A 157 -8.19 9.65 5.13
CA GLU A 157 -7.59 10.20 6.35
C GLU A 157 -8.56 11.11 7.11
N GLN A 158 -9.38 11.87 6.40
CA GLN A 158 -10.44 12.71 6.97
C GLN A 158 -11.70 11.91 7.39
N GLY A 159 -11.74 10.60 7.11
CA GLY A 159 -12.89 9.75 7.45
C GLY A 159 -14.13 9.98 6.59
N ILE A 160 -14.01 10.66 5.46
CA ILE A 160 -15.10 10.89 4.49
C ILE A 160 -15.54 9.55 3.89
N ILE A 161 -14.56 8.68 3.60
CA ILE A 161 -14.78 7.34 3.06
C ILE A 161 -13.96 6.30 3.84
N PRO A 162 -14.43 5.04 3.93
CA PRO A 162 -13.62 3.94 4.43
C PRO A 162 -12.57 3.53 3.39
N GLY A 163 -11.36 3.21 3.85
CA GLY A 163 -10.29 2.71 2.98
C GLY A 163 -9.02 2.41 3.80
N PRO A 164 -8.02 1.76 3.18
CA PRO A 164 -6.73 1.47 3.80
C PRO A 164 -5.91 2.77 4.00
N ARG A 165 -4.87 2.70 4.80
CA ARG A 165 -3.79 3.68 4.80
C ARG A 165 -3.09 3.63 3.45
N MET A 166 -2.80 4.77 2.84
CA MET A 166 -2.22 4.81 1.50
C MET A 166 -0.81 5.40 1.49
N LEU A 167 0.10 4.73 0.81
CA LEU A 167 1.33 5.29 0.27
C LEU A 167 1.09 5.48 -1.23
N VAL A 168 1.11 6.71 -1.71
CA VAL A 168 0.71 7.05 -3.08
C VAL A 168 1.90 7.45 -3.95
N ALA A 169 1.94 6.97 -5.19
CA ALA A 169 2.98 7.30 -6.16
C ALA A 169 2.56 8.38 -7.16
N THR A 170 1.28 8.77 -7.17
CA THR A 170 0.70 9.67 -8.16
C THR A 170 0.78 9.11 -9.58
N ARG A 171 1.68 9.59 -10.41
CA ARG A 171 1.89 9.13 -11.79
C ARG A 171 3.21 8.38 -11.88
N ALA A 172 3.18 7.17 -12.42
CA ALA A 172 4.43 6.49 -12.74
C ALA A 172 5.27 7.32 -13.70
N LEU A 173 6.60 7.28 -13.57
CA LEU A 173 7.56 7.98 -14.45
C LEU A 173 8.11 6.99 -15.46
N VAL A 174 7.98 7.34 -16.73
CA VAL A 174 8.37 6.50 -17.86
C VAL A 174 9.20 7.29 -18.87
N ALA A 175 10.10 6.61 -19.58
CA ALA A 175 10.80 7.24 -20.69
C ALA A 175 9.81 7.55 -21.84
N PRO A 176 9.97 8.64 -22.57
CA PRO A 176 9.09 9.00 -23.69
C PRO A 176 8.89 7.84 -24.68
N GLY A 177 7.63 7.58 -25.03
CA GLY A 177 7.23 6.50 -25.92
C GLY A 177 7.27 5.08 -25.33
N ALA A 178 7.72 4.91 -24.08
CA ALA A 178 7.84 3.57 -23.48
C ALA A 178 6.51 2.99 -23.01
N TYR A 179 5.69 3.75 -22.30
CA TYR A 179 4.45 3.28 -21.69
C TYR A 179 3.28 4.18 -22.06
N GLY A 180 2.15 3.59 -22.45
CA GLY A 180 0.95 4.29 -22.86
C GLY A 180 0.21 3.51 -23.93
N PRO A 181 -1.02 3.90 -24.26
CA PRO A 181 -1.77 3.33 -25.38
C PRO A 181 -0.99 3.44 -26.68
N LYS A 182 -0.93 2.35 -27.47
CA LYS A 182 -0.09 2.22 -28.66
C LYS A 182 -0.92 1.92 -29.91
N GLY A 183 -0.30 2.05 -31.08
CA GLY A 183 -0.94 1.72 -32.37
C GLY A 183 -1.65 2.90 -33.03
N PHE A 184 -1.46 4.11 -32.52
CA PHE A 184 -1.97 5.34 -33.12
C PHE A 184 -1.01 5.90 -34.17
N GLU A 185 -1.54 6.72 -35.06
CA GLU A 185 -0.72 7.50 -36.01
C GLU A 185 0.21 8.45 -35.19
N PRO A 186 1.51 8.56 -35.57
CA PRO A 186 2.50 9.28 -34.76
C PRO A 186 2.20 10.76 -34.42
N GLY A 187 1.34 11.42 -35.19
CA GLY A 187 0.93 12.80 -34.93
C GLY A 187 -0.23 12.94 -33.93
N VAL A 188 -0.85 11.82 -33.53
CA VAL A 188 -2.01 11.84 -32.62
C VAL A 188 -1.55 11.86 -31.19
N VAL A 189 -1.99 12.86 -30.44
CA VAL A 189 -1.78 12.94 -28.98
C VAL A 189 -2.91 12.22 -28.27
N VAL A 190 -2.59 11.18 -27.52
CA VAL A 190 -3.54 10.39 -26.74
C VAL A 190 -3.30 10.53 -25.24
N PRO A 191 -4.33 10.33 -24.38
CA PRO A 191 -4.13 10.24 -22.95
C PRO A 191 -3.09 9.17 -22.58
N GLN A 192 -2.25 9.46 -21.58
CA GLN A 192 -1.19 8.57 -21.13
C GLN A 192 -1.53 8.00 -19.74
N GLY A 193 -1.18 6.74 -19.51
CA GLY A 193 -1.31 6.09 -18.19
C GLY A 193 -0.28 6.61 -17.17
N ALA A 194 0.82 7.17 -17.65
CA ALA A 194 1.98 7.60 -16.85
C ALA A 194 2.44 9.00 -17.25
N GLU A 195 3.48 9.51 -16.59
CA GLU A 195 4.15 10.76 -16.92
C GLU A 195 5.46 10.49 -17.66
N GLU A 196 5.56 10.95 -18.90
CA GLU A 196 6.78 10.87 -19.67
C GLU A 196 7.81 11.90 -19.19
N ALA A 197 9.01 11.44 -18.84
CA ALA A 197 10.12 12.30 -18.46
C ALA A 197 11.46 11.57 -18.66
N ASP A 198 12.47 12.28 -19.12
CA ASP A 198 13.83 11.77 -19.30
C ASP A 198 14.88 12.84 -18.94
N GLY A 199 16.14 12.42 -18.84
CA GLY A 199 17.26 13.32 -18.54
C GLY A 199 16.95 14.26 -17.35
N PRO A 200 17.22 15.59 -17.49
CA PRO A 200 16.93 16.55 -16.43
C PRO A 200 15.44 16.68 -16.07
N ASN A 201 14.53 16.39 -17.01
CA ASN A 201 13.10 16.48 -16.78
C ASN A 201 12.62 15.40 -15.81
N LEU A 202 13.28 14.23 -15.76
CA LEU A 202 12.96 13.17 -14.81
C LEU A 202 13.11 13.65 -13.35
N VAL A 203 14.21 14.34 -13.04
CA VAL A 203 14.47 14.95 -11.72
C VAL A 203 13.40 16.01 -11.38
N THR A 204 13.00 16.82 -12.36
CA THR A 204 11.96 17.83 -12.20
C THR A 204 10.60 17.18 -11.93
N ALA A 205 10.27 16.10 -12.64
CA ALA A 205 9.05 15.34 -12.45
C ALA A 205 8.99 14.71 -11.05
N VAL A 206 10.06 14.08 -10.57
CA VAL A 206 10.16 13.55 -9.18
C VAL A 206 9.84 14.63 -8.16
N ARG A 207 10.48 15.80 -8.24
CA ARG A 207 10.22 16.92 -7.30
C ARG A 207 8.77 17.40 -7.35
N ARG A 208 8.21 17.50 -8.56
CA ARG A 208 6.82 17.92 -8.77
C ARG A 208 5.85 16.93 -8.14
N GLN A 209 6.03 15.61 -8.34
CA GLN A 209 5.18 14.58 -7.76
C GLN A 209 5.26 14.56 -6.24
N ILE A 210 6.47 14.66 -5.67
CA ILE A 210 6.66 14.76 -4.22
C ILE A 210 5.97 16.02 -3.68
N GLY A 211 6.12 17.17 -4.34
CA GLY A 211 5.45 18.41 -3.98
C GLY A 211 3.93 18.35 -4.09
N ALA A 212 3.40 17.49 -4.95
CA ALA A 212 1.96 17.21 -5.08
C ALA A 212 1.41 16.22 -4.06
N GLY A 213 2.27 15.56 -3.26
CA GLY A 213 1.86 14.65 -2.19
C GLY A 213 2.26 13.19 -2.36
N ALA A 214 3.16 12.87 -3.32
CA ALA A 214 3.66 11.51 -3.46
C ALA A 214 4.47 11.05 -2.24
N ASP A 215 4.18 9.86 -1.74
CA ASP A 215 4.92 9.17 -0.68
C ASP A 215 5.99 8.24 -1.26
N VAL A 216 5.80 7.81 -2.51
CA VAL A 216 6.65 6.88 -3.25
C VAL A 216 6.89 7.43 -4.65
N VAL A 217 8.05 7.17 -5.23
CA VAL A 217 8.31 7.41 -6.65
C VAL A 217 8.25 6.07 -7.39
N LYS A 218 7.47 5.98 -8.45
CA LYS A 218 7.40 4.78 -9.32
C LYS A 218 8.10 5.07 -10.64
N LEU A 219 9.09 4.23 -10.98
CA LEU A 219 9.81 4.25 -12.26
C LEU A 219 9.49 3.01 -13.08
N TYR A 220 9.56 3.12 -14.41
CA TYR A 220 9.58 1.98 -15.32
C TYR A 220 10.99 1.84 -15.92
N ALA A 221 11.80 0.95 -15.35
CA ALA A 221 13.18 0.72 -15.78
C ALA A 221 13.27 0.07 -17.15
N ASP A 222 12.25 -0.69 -17.53
CA ASP A 222 12.13 -1.30 -18.86
C ASP A 222 10.66 -1.36 -19.31
N TYR A 223 10.46 -1.44 -20.60
CA TYR A 223 9.18 -1.68 -21.24
C TYR A 223 9.37 -1.98 -22.74
N HIS A 224 8.31 -2.36 -23.46
CA HIS A 224 8.32 -2.46 -24.91
C HIS A 224 8.00 -1.10 -25.56
N LEU A 225 8.80 -0.70 -26.53
CA LEU A 225 8.61 0.59 -27.23
C LEU A 225 7.52 0.50 -28.32
N ARG A 226 7.34 -0.68 -28.91
CA ARG A 226 6.34 -0.94 -29.96
C ARG A 226 5.54 -2.20 -29.67
N PRO A 227 4.30 -2.30 -30.18
CA PRO A 227 3.53 -3.54 -30.10
C PRO A 227 4.30 -4.74 -30.65
N GLY A 228 4.35 -5.84 -29.89
CA GLY A 228 5.03 -7.09 -30.30
C GLY A 228 6.56 -7.11 -30.13
N GLU A 229 7.18 -6.00 -29.74
CA GLU A 229 8.59 -6.00 -29.35
C GLU A 229 8.78 -6.52 -27.93
N PRO A 230 9.91 -7.19 -27.63
CA PRO A 230 10.26 -7.56 -26.27
C PRO A 230 10.54 -6.32 -25.42
N SER A 231 10.33 -6.42 -24.11
CA SER A 231 10.73 -5.39 -23.15
C SER A 231 12.26 -5.17 -23.22
N ARG A 232 12.67 -3.91 -23.10
CA ARG A 232 14.07 -3.48 -23.05
C ARG A 232 14.22 -2.37 -22.03
N PRO A 233 15.43 -2.17 -21.46
CA PRO A 233 15.68 -1.01 -20.60
C PRO A 233 15.36 0.29 -21.34
N THR A 234 14.55 1.13 -20.70
CA THR A 234 14.10 2.42 -21.26
C THR A 234 14.85 3.60 -20.66
N PHE A 235 15.35 3.44 -19.42
CA PHE A 235 16.23 4.40 -18.77
C PHE A 235 17.67 3.90 -18.70
N THR A 236 18.61 4.83 -18.71
CA THR A 236 19.99 4.56 -18.30
C THR A 236 20.09 4.43 -16.77
N GLU A 237 21.14 3.79 -16.29
CA GLU A 237 21.41 3.73 -14.84
C GLU A 237 21.58 5.15 -14.25
N GLY A 238 22.24 6.07 -14.99
CA GLY A 238 22.48 7.44 -14.53
C GLY A 238 21.20 8.26 -14.36
N GLU A 239 20.24 8.13 -15.26
CA GLU A 239 18.93 8.80 -15.14
C GLU A 239 18.18 8.31 -13.91
N MET A 240 18.07 6.99 -13.73
CA MET A 240 17.40 6.43 -12.56
C MET A 240 18.11 6.80 -11.26
N ARG A 241 19.45 6.80 -11.23
CA ARG A 241 20.24 7.23 -10.07
C ARG A 241 19.93 8.67 -9.68
N ALA A 242 19.86 9.60 -10.63
CA ALA A 242 19.52 10.99 -10.35
C ALA A 242 18.09 11.12 -9.78
N ALA A 243 17.12 10.34 -10.26
CA ALA A 243 15.77 10.30 -9.75
C ALA A 243 15.73 9.74 -8.30
N VAL A 244 16.45 8.64 -8.05
CA VAL A 244 16.55 7.99 -6.73
C VAL A 244 17.18 8.94 -5.70
N GLU A 245 18.31 9.60 -6.04
CA GLU A 245 18.97 10.57 -5.15
C GLU A 245 18.04 11.69 -4.70
N VAL A 246 17.23 12.22 -5.61
CA VAL A 246 16.26 13.27 -5.30
C VAL A 246 15.11 12.76 -4.44
N ALA A 247 14.59 11.57 -4.74
CA ALA A 247 13.54 10.94 -3.96
C ALA A 247 14.02 10.64 -2.52
N HIS A 248 15.17 10.01 -2.38
CA HIS A 248 15.75 9.69 -1.07
C HIS A 248 16.11 10.94 -0.27
N SER A 249 16.61 12.01 -0.91
CA SER A 249 16.87 13.30 -0.24
C SER A 249 15.59 13.92 0.34
N ALA A 250 14.44 13.60 -0.24
CA ALA A 250 13.13 14.01 0.27
C ALA A 250 12.47 12.97 1.19
N GLY A 251 13.19 11.90 1.58
CA GLY A 251 12.67 10.82 2.42
C GLY A 251 11.61 9.95 1.73
N ARG A 252 11.66 9.82 0.39
CA ARG A 252 10.73 9.00 -0.38
C ARG A 252 11.42 7.76 -0.94
N ILE A 253 10.77 6.60 -0.81
CA ILE A 253 11.22 5.35 -1.42
C ILE A 253 10.93 5.34 -2.92
N VAL A 254 11.69 4.51 -3.66
CA VAL A 254 11.55 4.36 -5.11
C VAL A 254 11.26 2.91 -5.46
N ALA A 255 10.15 2.67 -6.15
CA ALA A 255 9.77 1.37 -6.70
C ALA A 255 10.01 1.36 -8.22
N ALA A 256 10.58 0.28 -8.75
CA ALA A 256 10.86 0.15 -10.18
C ALA A 256 10.13 -1.04 -10.79
N HIS A 257 9.24 -0.80 -11.77
CA HIS A 257 8.85 -1.83 -12.71
C HIS A 257 10.09 -2.25 -13.51
N ALA A 258 10.44 -3.52 -13.47
CA ALA A 258 11.52 -4.08 -14.25
C ALA A 258 11.31 -5.56 -14.47
N ASN A 259 11.05 -5.98 -15.70
CA ASN A 259 10.87 -7.38 -16.07
C ASN A 259 12.18 -8.03 -16.55
N THR A 260 13.01 -7.28 -17.29
CA THR A 260 14.24 -7.82 -17.87
C THR A 260 15.39 -7.85 -16.87
N ALA A 261 16.27 -8.83 -16.97
CA ALA A 261 17.46 -8.90 -16.10
C ALA A 261 18.32 -7.63 -16.16
N GLU A 262 18.47 -7.00 -17.34
CA GLU A 262 19.22 -5.75 -17.49
C GLU A 262 18.49 -4.55 -16.90
N GLY A 263 17.15 -4.44 -17.07
CA GLY A 263 16.33 -3.41 -16.43
C GLY A 263 16.45 -3.48 -14.91
N MET A 264 16.27 -4.69 -14.35
CA MET A 264 16.47 -4.95 -12.92
C MET A 264 17.87 -4.54 -12.45
N ARG A 265 18.92 -4.98 -13.16
CA ARG A 265 20.31 -4.66 -12.81
C ARG A 265 20.56 -3.15 -12.75
N ARG A 266 20.12 -2.41 -13.75
CA ARG A 266 20.25 -0.94 -13.77
C ARG A 266 19.50 -0.28 -12.62
N ALA A 267 18.25 -0.68 -12.37
CA ALA A 267 17.44 -0.14 -11.28
C ALA A 267 18.08 -0.40 -9.91
N ILE A 268 18.56 -1.63 -9.66
CA ILE A 268 19.26 -1.99 -8.43
C ILE A 268 20.53 -1.16 -8.23
N LEU A 269 21.35 -1.01 -9.27
CA LEU A 269 22.58 -0.20 -9.22
C LEU A 269 22.29 1.30 -9.09
N ALA A 270 21.15 1.76 -9.58
CA ALA A 270 20.67 3.12 -9.36
C ALA A 270 20.22 3.37 -7.91
N GLY A 271 19.94 2.32 -7.13
CA GLY A 271 19.61 2.40 -5.71
C GLY A 271 18.12 2.42 -5.40
N VAL A 272 17.28 1.82 -6.25
CA VAL A 272 15.83 1.69 -5.95
C VAL A 272 15.60 0.80 -4.71
N ASP A 273 14.47 0.99 -4.03
CA ASP A 273 14.12 0.26 -2.81
C ASP A 273 13.40 -1.05 -3.10
N SER A 274 12.68 -1.14 -4.22
CA SER A 274 12.02 -2.38 -4.65
C SER A 274 11.99 -2.55 -6.16
N ILE A 275 12.02 -3.83 -6.58
CA ILE A 275 11.74 -4.27 -7.95
C ILE A 275 10.36 -4.92 -7.98
N GLU A 276 9.54 -4.49 -8.92
CA GLU A 276 8.21 -4.99 -9.19
C GLU A 276 8.25 -5.92 -10.41
N HIS A 277 7.54 -7.05 -10.34
CA HIS A 277 7.43 -8.12 -11.35
C HIS A 277 8.69 -8.99 -11.49
N GLY A 278 9.74 -8.52 -12.14
CA GLY A 278 11.04 -9.19 -12.24
C GLY A 278 11.02 -10.58 -12.89
N ALA A 279 10.11 -10.82 -13.85
CA ALA A 279 9.84 -12.17 -14.39
C ALA A 279 11.04 -12.82 -15.11
N GLU A 280 11.96 -12.03 -15.68
CA GLU A 280 13.18 -12.52 -16.35
C GLU A 280 14.42 -12.44 -15.44
N GLY A 281 14.22 -12.34 -14.12
CA GLY A 281 15.31 -12.25 -13.14
C GLY A 281 16.20 -13.47 -13.13
N THR A 282 17.54 -13.25 -13.16
CA THR A 282 18.55 -14.29 -13.10
C THR A 282 19.13 -14.49 -11.70
N PRO A 283 19.80 -15.62 -11.40
CA PRO A 283 20.49 -15.82 -10.11
C PRO A 283 21.43 -14.67 -9.74
N GLU A 284 22.15 -14.11 -10.73
CA GLU A 284 23.11 -13.01 -10.53
C GLU A 284 22.41 -11.73 -10.12
N VAL A 285 21.28 -11.40 -10.78
CA VAL A 285 20.48 -10.21 -10.47
C VAL A 285 19.84 -10.33 -9.09
N PHE A 286 19.27 -11.48 -8.74
CA PHE A 286 18.70 -11.69 -7.40
C PHE A 286 19.79 -11.71 -6.30
N LYS A 287 20.99 -12.21 -6.59
CA LYS A 287 22.13 -12.07 -5.69
C LYS A 287 22.46 -10.58 -5.46
N LEU A 288 22.50 -9.78 -6.53
CA LEU A 288 22.73 -8.34 -6.44
C LEU A 288 21.63 -7.63 -5.63
N MET A 289 20.35 -7.99 -5.81
CA MET A 289 19.23 -7.48 -5.02
C MET A 289 19.45 -7.71 -3.52
N ARG A 290 19.77 -8.95 -3.13
CA ARG A 290 20.06 -9.29 -1.73
C ARG A 290 21.23 -8.47 -1.18
N GLU A 291 22.34 -8.36 -1.92
CA GLU A 291 23.53 -7.62 -1.51
C GLU A 291 23.27 -6.12 -1.33
N ARG A 292 22.30 -5.57 -2.07
CA ARG A 292 21.91 -4.15 -2.02
C ARG A 292 20.69 -3.88 -1.13
N GLY A 293 20.09 -4.93 -0.55
CA GLY A 293 18.91 -4.80 0.31
C GLY A 293 17.64 -4.39 -0.44
N VAL A 294 17.58 -4.59 -1.75
CA VAL A 294 16.40 -4.25 -2.58
C VAL A 294 15.32 -5.32 -2.42
N ALA A 295 14.08 -4.92 -2.13
CA ALA A 295 12.95 -5.83 -1.99
C ALA A 295 12.41 -6.30 -3.34
N TYR A 296 11.84 -7.51 -3.39
CA TYR A 296 11.24 -8.11 -4.58
C TYR A 296 9.74 -8.33 -4.39
N CYS A 297 8.92 -7.62 -5.17
CA CYS A 297 7.46 -7.78 -5.24
C CYS A 297 7.10 -8.53 -6.53
N PRO A 298 6.85 -9.85 -6.49
CA PRO A 298 6.76 -10.70 -7.68
C PRO A 298 5.46 -10.54 -8.48
N THR A 299 4.39 -10.03 -7.87
CA THR A 299 3.08 -9.82 -8.51
C THR A 299 2.56 -11.04 -9.28
N LEU A 300 2.66 -12.22 -8.67
CA LEU A 300 2.23 -13.48 -9.29
C LEU A 300 0.75 -13.45 -9.69
N ALA A 301 -0.07 -12.74 -8.89
CA ALA A 301 -1.51 -12.63 -9.11
C ALA A 301 -1.85 -11.88 -10.40
N ALA A 302 -1.06 -10.87 -10.79
CA ALA A 302 -1.26 -10.17 -12.06
C ALA A 302 -1.01 -11.11 -13.25
N SER A 303 0.14 -11.81 -13.27
CA SER A 303 0.47 -12.76 -14.33
C SER A 303 -0.56 -13.89 -14.45
N ASP A 304 -0.99 -14.47 -13.31
CA ASP A 304 -2.02 -15.50 -13.24
C ASP A 304 -3.38 -14.98 -13.76
N SER A 305 -3.76 -13.76 -13.39
CA SER A 305 -5.03 -13.15 -13.80
C SER A 305 -5.06 -12.87 -15.30
N VAL A 306 -4.03 -12.23 -15.84
CA VAL A 306 -3.93 -11.94 -17.28
C VAL A 306 -3.94 -13.22 -18.09
N ALA A 307 -3.25 -14.27 -17.64
CA ALA A 307 -3.27 -15.58 -18.29
C ALA A 307 -4.68 -16.18 -18.32
N ARG A 308 -5.42 -16.10 -17.19
CA ARG A 308 -6.82 -16.58 -17.12
C ARG A 308 -7.74 -15.77 -18.02
N TYR A 309 -7.58 -14.46 -18.12
CA TYR A 309 -8.35 -13.62 -19.03
C TYR A 309 -8.11 -13.94 -20.51
N ARG A 310 -6.95 -14.57 -20.81
CA ARG A 310 -6.60 -15.10 -22.12
C ARG A 310 -7.01 -16.57 -22.32
N GLY A 311 -7.79 -17.15 -21.40
CA GLY A 311 -8.37 -18.48 -21.51
C GLY A 311 -7.62 -19.60 -20.79
N TRP A 312 -6.55 -19.29 -20.03
CA TRP A 312 -5.90 -20.31 -19.23
C TRP A 312 -6.79 -20.75 -18.05
N ASN A 313 -6.96 -22.05 -17.87
CA ASN A 313 -7.83 -22.61 -16.82
C ASN A 313 -7.15 -22.73 -15.43
N GLY A 314 -5.86 -22.37 -15.32
CA GLY A 314 -5.08 -22.48 -14.09
C GLY A 314 -4.34 -23.81 -13.92
N ALA A 315 -4.50 -24.76 -14.85
CA ALA A 315 -3.79 -26.04 -14.82
C ALA A 315 -2.47 -25.97 -15.59
N ASP A 316 -1.53 -26.86 -15.25
CA ASP A 316 -0.29 -27.00 -16.00
C ASP A 316 -0.51 -27.74 -17.35
N PRO A 317 0.29 -27.44 -18.39
CA PRO A 317 1.42 -26.49 -18.36
C PRO A 317 0.95 -25.03 -18.29
N ALA A 318 1.60 -24.25 -17.42
CA ALA A 318 1.35 -22.84 -17.30
C ALA A 318 1.83 -22.07 -18.55
N PRO A 319 1.14 -20.99 -18.98
CA PRO A 319 1.64 -20.13 -20.05
C PRO A 319 2.99 -19.50 -19.68
N PRO A 320 3.82 -19.12 -20.69
CA PRO A 320 5.18 -18.63 -20.46
C PRO A 320 5.27 -17.53 -19.40
N MET A 321 4.39 -16.52 -19.44
CA MET A 321 4.39 -15.43 -18.47
C MET A 321 4.20 -15.89 -17.02
N VAL A 322 3.36 -16.90 -16.77
CA VAL A 322 3.14 -17.47 -15.44
C VAL A 322 4.32 -18.36 -15.02
N ALA A 323 4.82 -19.16 -15.96
CA ALA A 323 5.95 -20.05 -15.71
C ALA A 323 7.24 -19.27 -15.40
N GLU A 324 7.50 -18.18 -16.12
CA GLU A 324 8.65 -17.28 -15.89
C GLU A 324 8.55 -16.57 -14.55
N ALA A 325 7.39 -16.01 -14.21
CA ALA A 325 7.16 -15.35 -12.91
C ALA A 325 7.37 -16.34 -11.74
N ARG A 326 6.82 -17.57 -11.83
CA ARG A 326 7.03 -18.63 -10.82
C ARG A 326 8.50 -19.04 -10.71
N LYS A 327 9.20 -19.16 -11.83
CA LYS A 327 10.63 -19.48 -11.89
C LYS A 327 11.47 -18.37 -11.22
N ALA A 328 11.23 -17.10 -11.59
CA ALA A 328 11.91 -15.95 -11.00
C ALA A 328 11.69 -15.88 -9.49
N PHE A 329 10.44 -16.07 -9.03
CA PHE A 329 10.10 -16.13 -7.61
C PHE A 329 10.88 -17.22 -6.86
N ALA A 330 10.98 -18.43 -7.44
CA ALA A 330 11.72 -19.53 -6.84
C ALA A 330 13.23 -19.22 -6.74
N ILE A 331 13.83 -18.59 -7.78
CA ILE A 331 15.24 -18.18 -7.79
C ILE A 331 15.47 -17.10 -6.74
N ALA A 332 14.63 -16.05 -6.69
CA ALA A 332 14.73 -14.94 -5.73
C ALA A 332 14.67 -15.44 -4.28
N ARG A 333 13.72 -16.34 -3.99
CA ARG A 333 13.60 -16.98 -2.68
C ARG A 333 14.84 -17.80 -2.33
N GLY A 334 15.35 -18.61 -3.26
CA GLY A 334 16.58 -19.40 -3.09
C GLY A 334 17.81 -18.51 -2.87
N ALA A 335 17.84 -17.32 -3.44
CA ALA A 335 18.89 -16.33 -3.25
C ALA A 335 18.79 -15.58 -1.91
N GLY A 336 17.69 -15.71 -1.16
CA GLY A 336 17.44 -15.02 0.10
C GLY A 336 17.15 -13.52 -0.07
N VAL A 337 16.48 -13.14 -1.16
CA VAL A 337 16.01 -11.77 -1.38
C VAL A 337 14.87 -11.46 -0.42
N THR A 338 14.80 -10.24 0.09
CA THR A 338 13.64 -9.78 0.88
C THR A 338 12.38 -9.78 0.02
N MET A 339 11.40 -10.62 0.38
CA MET A 339 10.14 -10.73 -0.34
C MET A 339 9.17 -9.64 0.11
N CYS A 340 8.60 -8.96 -0.85
CA CYS A 340 7.43 -8.09 -0.72
C CYS A 340 6.17 -8.86 -1.14
N VAL A 341 5.05 -8.60 -0.52
CA VAL A 341 3.73 -9.07 -0.94
C VAL A 341 3.01 -7.91 -1.62
N GLY A 342 2.71 -8.07 -2.89
CA GLY A 342 1.99 -7.10 -3.69
C GLY A 342 1.47 -7.75 -4.96
N GLY A 343 0.15 -7.70 -5.17
CA GLY A 343 -0.53 -8.48 -6.20
C GLY A 343 -0.64 -7.78 -7.55
N ASP A 344 -0.36 -6.47 -7.62
CA ASP A 344 -0.70 -5.61 -8.76
C ASP A 344 -2.23 -5.55 -8.94
N VAL A 345 -2.91 -5.38 -7.79
CA VAL A 345 -4.36 -5.35 -7.76
C VAL A 345 -4.91 -4.10 -8.45
N GLY A 346 -5.95 -4.29 -9.23
CA GLY A 346 -6.43 -3.37 -10.25
C GLY A 346 -6.38 -4.05 -11.61
N VAL A 347 -5.32 -4.84 -11.91
CA VAL A 347 -5.31 -5.82 -12.99
C VAL A 347 -6.40 -6.87 -12.77
N PHE A 348 -6.63 -7.25 -11.53
CA PHE A 348 -7.73 -8.10 -11.07
C PHE A 348 -8.50 -7.39 -9.94
N ALA A 349 -9.61 -7.98 -9.49
CA ALA A 349 -10.56 -7.32 -8.60
C ALA A 349 -9.97 -6.95 -7.23
N HIS A 350 -10.20 -5.71 -6.80
CA HIS A 350 -9.95 -5.27 -5.44
C HIS A 350 -10.82 -6.06 -4.45
N GLY A 351 -10.23 -6.46 -3.33
CA GLY A 351 -10.83 -7.40 -2.38
C GLY A 351 -10.37 -8.85 -2.60
N GLU A 352 -9.78 -9.17 -3.76
CA GLU A 352 -9.15 -10.46 -4.06
C GLU A 352 -7.63 -10.49 -3.78
N ASN A 353 -7.14 -9.54 -3.03
CA ASN A 353 -5.72 -9.34 -2.72
C ASN A 353 -5.04 -10.58 -2.09
N ALA A 354 -5.78 -11.41 -1.34
CA ALA A 354 -5.28 -12.66 -0.77
C ALA A 354 -4.75 -13.64 -1.82
N ARG A 355 -5.15 -13.48 -3.10
CA ARG A 355 -4.68 -14.30 -4.21
C ARG A 355 -3.16 -14.30 -4.37
N GLU A 356 -2.50 -13.16 -4.17
CA GLU A 356 -1.03 -13.10 -4.23
C GLU A 356 -0.42 -14.00 -3.16
N LEU A 357 -0.92 -13.95 -1.92
CA LEU A 357 -0.43 -14.75 -0.82
C LEU A 357 -0.64 -16.25 -1.08
N GLU A 358 -1.79 -16.62 -1.62
CA GLU A 358 -2.11 -18.01 -2.02
C GLU A 358 -1.15 -18.52 -3.09
N LEU A 359 -0.84 -17.69 -4.11
CA LEU A 359 0.08 -18.04 -5.19
C LEU A 359 1.53 -18.14 -4.69
N MET A 360 1.97 -17.26 -3.79
CA MET A 360 3.29 -17.37 -3.16
C MET A 360 3.43 -18.67 -2.36
N VAL A 361 2.39 -19.07 -1.62
CA VAL A 361 2.36 -20.38 -0.92
C VAL A 361 2.36 -21.52 -1.94
N GLY A 362 1.53 -21.45 -2.98
CA GLY A 362 1.49 -22.43 -4.06
C GLY A 362 2.84 -22.57 -4.79
N ALA A 363 3.63 -21.49 -4.86
CA ALA A 363 5.01 -21.49 -5.38
C ALA A 363 6.06 -21.93 -4.34
N GLY A 364 5.62 -22.46 -3.17
CA GLY A 364 6.45 -23.15 -2.20
C GLY A 364 7.00 -22.26 -1.06
N MET A 365 6.54 -21.02 -0.87
CA MET A 365 6.88 -20.22 0.31
C MET A 365 5.99 -20.65 1.49
N PRO A 366 6.52 -20.94 2.69
CA PRO A 366 5.71 -21.29 3.85
C PRO A 366 4.69 -20.21 4.21
N ALA A 367 3.44 -20.60 4.52
CA ALA A 367 2.35 -19.66 4.80
C ALA A 367 2.72 -18.61 5.88
N ALA A 368 3.36 -19.04 6.97
CA ALA A 368 3.81 -18.13 8.01
C ALA A 368 4.83 -17.09 7.51
N GLN A 369 5.73 -17.48 6.59
CA GLN A 369 6.68 -16.54 5.98
C GLN A 369 5.99 -15.56 5.03
N VAL A 370 4.97 -15.99 4.31
CA VAL A 370 4.14 -15.11 3.47
C VAL A 370 3.40 -14.10 4.34
N LEU A 371 2.85 -14.50 5.48
CA LEU A 371 2.21 -13.60 6.44
C LEU A 371 3.20 -12.57 7.02
N ILE A 372 4.42 -13.00 7.38
CA ILE A 372 5.48 -12.08 7.82
C ILE A 372 5.80 -11.08 6.70
N ALA A 373 5.96 -11.56 5.46
CA ALA A 373 6.22 -10.68 4.32
C ALA A 373 5.08 -9.66 4.09
N ALA A 374 3.80 -10.10 4.23
CA ALA A 374 2.61 -9.25 4.06
C ALA A 374 2.36 -8.28 5.23
N THR A 375 3.07 -8.41 6.33
CA THR A 375 2.90 -7.60 7.55
C THR A 375 4.20 -6.85 7.88
N SER A 376 5.03 -7.37 8.79
CA SER A 376 6.27 -6.71 9.22
C SER A 376 7.28 -6.54 8.08
N GLY A 377 7.36 -7.48 7.15
CA GLY A 377 8.26 -7.43 5.98
C GLY A 377 7.95 -6.23 5.08
N ASN A 378 6.70 -6.08 4.65
CA ASN A 378 6.28 -4.92 3.87
C ASN A 378 6.39 -3.63 4.67
N ALA A 379 6.02 -3.64 5.97
CA ALA A 379 6.16 -2.47 6.82
C ALA A 379 7.62 -1.99 6.90
N HIS A 380 8.57 -2.92 7.04
CA HIS A 380 10.00 -2.60 7.03
C HIS A 380 10.46 -2.06 5.68
N SER A 381 10.11 -2.75 4.58
CA SER A 381 10.50 -2.36 3.22
C SER A 381 9.95 -1.00 2.79
N PHE A 382 8.83 -0.57 3.39
CA PHE A 382 8.20 0.72 3.09
C PHE A 382 8.45 1.80 4.17
N HIS A 383 9.43 1.59 5.06
CA HIS A 383 9.81 2.51 6.14
C HIS A 383 8.66 2.84 7.10
N MET A 384 7.78 1.86 7.37
CA MET A 384 6.63 2.00 8.28
C MET A 384 6.70 1.06 9.49
N GLY A 385 7.79 0.32 9.69
CA GLY A 385 7.92 -0.69 10.73
C GLY A 385 7.88 -0.14 12.16
N ASP A 386 8.07 1.15 12.34
CA ASP A 386 7.90 1.90 13.61
C ASP A 386 6.43 2.26 13.90
N ARG A 387 5.52 2.01 12.97
CA ARG A 387 4.10 2.40 13.04
C ARG A 387 3.14 1.22 12.95
N ILE A 388 3.39 0.26 12.05
CA ILE A 388 2.49 -0.85 11.69
C ILE A 388 3.26 -2.15 11.42
N GLY A 389 2.53 -3.22 11.12
CA GLY A 389 3.04 -4.50 10.62
C GLY A 389 3.34 -5.53 11.71
N THR A 390 3.29 -5.17 13.00
CA THR A 390 3.44 -6.10 14.11
C THR A 390 2.44 -5.81 15.22
N ILE A 391 2.08 -6.83 16.02
CA ILE A 391 1.28 -6.63 17.24
C ILE A 391 2.23 -6.36 18.40
N LYS A 392 2.54 -5.09 18.60
CA LYS A 392 3.48 -4.62 19.62
C LYS A 392 2.96 -3.35 20.29
N PRO A 393 3.10 -3.19 21.62
CA PRO A 393 2.73 -1.95 22.30
C PRO A 393 3.36 -0.70 21.68
N GLY A 394 2.56 0.35 21.55
CA GLY A 394 2.95 1.64 20.96
C GLY A 394 2.69 1.76 19.45
N LEU A 395 2.53 0.66 18.71
CA LEU A 395 2.18 0.70 17.29
C LEU A 395 0.69 0.99 17.08
N LEU A 396 0.34 1.42 15.87
CA LEU A 396 -1.04 1.64 15.49
C LEU A 396 -1.83 0.31 15.53
N ALA A 397 -3.05 0.38 16.01
CA ALA A 397 -3.97 -0.74 16.04
C ALA A 397 -4.60 -0.96 14.65
N ASP A 398 -3.77 -1.37 13.70
CA ASP A 398 -4.15 -1.88 12.40
C ASP A 398 -4.14 -3.40 12.51
N LEU A 399 -5.31 -4.01 12.73
CA LEU A 399 -5.49 -5.41 13.11
C LEU A 399 -6.61 -6.04 12.29
N ILE A 400 -6.50 -7.36 12.05
CA ILE A 400 -7.58 -8.15 11.45
C ILE A 400 -7.82 -9.43 12.25
N ALA A 401 -9.05 -9.90 12.24
CA ALA A 401 -9.38 -11.23 12.74
C ALA A 401 -9.89 -12.10 11.59
N VAL A 402 -9.31 -13.27 11.42
CA VAL A 402 -9.69 -14.25 10.42
C VAL A 402 -10.10 -15.57 11.08
N GLU A 403 -11.12 -16.23 10.55
CA GLU A 403 -11.50 -17.55 11.00
C GLU A 403 -10.42 -18.59 10.66
N GLY A 404 -10.03 -19.42 11.62
CA GLY A 404 -9.00 -20.43 11.43
C GLY A 404 -7.57 -19.94 11.68
N ASP A 405 -6.59 -20.60 11.05
CA ASP A 405 -5.16 -20.36 11.25
C ASP A 405 -4.44 -20.15 9.91
N PRO A 406 -4.27 -18.88 9.46
CA PRO A 406 -3.65 -18.58 8.18
C PRO A 406 -2.15 -18.89 8.13
N SER A 407 -1.49 -19.12 9.27
CA SER A 407 -0.09 -19.57 9.30
C SER A 407 0.09 -21.02 8.85
N ARG A 408 -1.01 -21.78 8.86
CA ARG A 408 -1.07 -23.18 8.43
C ARG A 408 -1.82 -23.38 7.13
N ASP A 409 -2.92 -22.64 6.97
CA ASP A 409 -3.74 -22.63 5.76
C ASP A 409 -3.99 -21.18 5.35
N ILE A 410 -3.25 -20.73 4.35
CA ILE A 410 -3.31 -19.35 3.85
C ILE A 410 -4.70 -18.96 3.34
N GLN A 411 -5.54 -19.93 2.92
CA GLN A 411 -6.91 -19.70 2.45
C GLN A 411 -7.83 -19.15 3.57
N ALA A 412 -7.46 -19.33 4.83
CA ALA A 412 -8.15 -18.69 5.96
C ALA A 412 -8.23 -17.16 5.84
N LEU A 413 -7.32 -16.54 5.09
CA LEU A 413 -7.37 -15.09 4.80
C LEU A 413 -8.62 -14.68 4.01
N ARG A 414 -9.33 -15.61 3.39
CA ARG A 414 -10.62 -15.36 2.73
C ARG A 414 -11.78 -15.19 3.71
N ALA A 415 -11.59 -15.60 4.97
CA ALA A 415 -12.60 -15.57 6.04
C ALA A 415 -12.30 -14.44 7.05
N VAL A 416 -12.07 -13.22 6.57
CA VAL A 416 -11.89 -12.04 7.43
C VAL A 416 -13.21 -11.76 8.17
N ARG A 417 -13.18 -11.77 9.51
CA ARG A 417 -14.34 -11.57 10.39
C ARG A 417 -14.57 -10.10 10.68
N TRP A 418 -13.51 -9.34 10.90
CA TRP A 418 -13.56 -7.90 11.06
C TRP A 418 -12.18 -7.27 10.86
N VAL A 419 -12.18 -5.96 10.69
CA VAL A 419 -10.98 -5.17 10.43
C VAL A 419 -10.97 -3.98 11.39
N MET A 420 -9.82 -3.73 12.01
CA MET A 420 -9.52 -2.51 12.75
C MET A 420 -8.39 -1.75 12.05
N LYS A 421 -8.58 -0.45 11.86
CA LYS A 421 -7.53 0.44 11.34
C LYS A 421 -7.47 1.70 12.21
N GLY A 422 -6.29 1.98 12.82
CA GLY A 422 -6.10 3.08 13.76
C GLY A 422 -7.10 3.01 14.92
N GLY A 423 -7.33 1.80 15.49
CA GLY A 423 -8.27 1.57 16.59
C GLY A 423 -9.76 1.66 16.22
N LYS A 424 -10.10 2.07 15.01
CA LYS A 424 -11.48 2.12 14.53
C LYS A 424 -11.89 0.80 13.90
N LEU A 425 -13.03 0.25 14.35
CA LEU A 425 -13.63 -0.96 13.81
C LEU A 425 -14.39 -0.67 12.50
N TYR A 426 -14.28 -1.59 11.54
CA TYR A 426 -15.03 -1.57 10.29
C TYR A 426 -15.91 -2.82 10.20
N ALA A 427 -17.19 -2.64 9.92
CA ALA A 427 -18.10 -3.76 9.65
C ALA A 427 -17.85 -4.30 8.23
N LYS A 428 -17.98 -5.62 8.07
CA LYS A 428 -17.97 -6.28 6.77
C LYS A 428 -19.33 -6.18 6.10
#